data_35adb9fb57e398460cc83893ec2ebc82
#
_entry.id   35adb9fb57e398460cc83893ec2ebc82
#
_cell.length_a   1.000
_cell.length_b   1.000
_cell.length_c   1.000
_cell.angle_alpha   90.00
_cell.angle_beta   90.00
_cell.angle_gamma   90.00
#
_symmetry.space_group_name_H-M   'P 1'
#
loop_
_entity.id
_entity.type
_entity.pdbx_description
1 polymer ?
#
loop_
_entity_poly.entity_id
_entity_poly.type
_entity_poly.pdbx_seq_one_letter_code
_entity_poly.pdbx_strand_id
1 'polypeptide(L)'
;MPVFLGYDQTERMIAALLDRAAAWQPDAVVGIARGGLVPASMAAGLLASRLAMIGFERDTGEVGWIGPPPDAGRILLVDDGCSTGGTMCAVRAAMLAEGRDCLTLTVVHDPDVTGYVPDLSHPMRALWRFPWERGEATPTGRALRATGAGPDRATEAPFHGLDLDGVFLPDVPGALYDTDLAAAVAQRHDTAPHDILPRFDPARAVVITGRPEMDRGLTEEWLARHGHGALRVHCRPDSMPHETSLIARYKAEAATRLGCTHFVESDPAQTILIAVHAPHLVVSWWSAAEARAFLVGAASSPPCI
;
A
#
# COMPACT_ATOMS: atom_id res chain seq x y z
N MET A 1 9.72 10.11 -1.55
CA MET A 1 9.63 8.77 -2.17
C MET A 1 8.71 7.91 -1.34
N PRO A 2 7.79 7.16 -1.93
CA PRO A 2 6.99 6.18 -1.20
C PRO A 2 7.87 5.08 -0.59
N VAL A 3 7.48 4.58 0.58
CA VAL A 3 8.22 3.60 1.35
C VAL A 3 7.29 2.49 1.83
N PHE A 4 7.67 1.23 1.61
CA PHE A 4 7.04 0.09 2.26
C PHE A 4 7.76 -0.22 3.57
N LEU A 5 7.02 -0.20 4.66
CA LEU A 5 7.50 -0.52 5.99
C LEU A 5 7.10 -1.97 6.33
N GLY A 6 8.04 -2.91 6.21
CA GLY A 6 7.81 -4.32 6.54
C GLY A 6 7.57 -4.56 8.03
N TYR A 7 7.16 -5.79 8.40
CA TYR A 7 6.91 -6.16 9.80
C TYR A 7 8.15 -5.96 10.69
N ASP A 8 9.32 -6.45 10.26
CA ASP A 8 10.58 -6.32 11.01
C ASP A 8 11.01 -4.87 11.19
N GLN A 9 10.81 -4.04 10.17
CA GLN A 9 11.12 -2.63 10.25
C GLN A 9 10.18 -1.91 11.20
N THR A 10 8.89 -2.23 11.13
CA THR A 10 7.88 -1.68 12.04
C THR A 10 8.16 -2.06 13.48
N GLU A 11 8.50 -3.32 13.75
CA GLU A 11 8.87 -3.77 15.10
C GLU A 11 10.06 -2.98 15.65
N ARG A 12 11.14 -2.83 14.87
CA ARG A 12 12.30 -2.02 15.29
C ARG A 12 11.95 -0.55 15.54
N MET A 13 11.08 0.03 14.71
CA MET A 13 10.64 1.41 14.87
C MET A 13 9.81 1.58 16.15
N ILE A 14 8.89 0.65 16.43
CA ILE A 14 8.12 0.65 17.67
C ILE A 14 9.05 0.47 18.86
N ALA A 15 9.93 -0.53 18.85
CA ALA A 15 10.87 -0.80 19.95
C ALA A 15 11.69 0.43 20.33
N ALA A 16 12.13 1.23 19.34
CA ALA A 16 12.88 2.46 19.57
C ALA A 16 12.08 3.56 20.30
N LEU A 17 10.75 3.48 20.34
CA LEU A 17 9.87 4.43 21.03
C LEU A 17 9.44 3.95 22.42
N LEU A 18 9.58 2.65 22.69
CA LEU A 18 8.98 2.02 23.87
C LEU A 18 9.63 2.39 25.21
N ASP A 19 10.91 2.81 25.25
CA ASP A 19 11.54 3.27 26.50
C ASP A 19 10.76 4.45 27.10
N ARG A 20 10.30 5.38 26.25
CA ARG A 20 9.50 6.52 26.67
C ARG A 20 8.10 6.10 27.08
N ALA A 21 7.50 5.14 26.37
CA ALA A 21 6.20 4.58 26.74
C ALA A 21 6.26 3.83 28.07
N ALA A 22 7.30 3.00 28.28
CA ALA A 22 7.52 2.27 29.52
C ALA A 22 7.74 3.21 30.73
N ALA A 23 8.50 4.30 30.54
CA ALA A 23 8.69 5.31 31.57
C ALA A 23 7.37 5.99 31.99
N TRP A 24 6.41 6.11 31.08
CA TRP A 24 5.08 6.64 31.39
C TRP A 24 4.16 5.62 32.10
N GLN A 25 4.52 4.34 32.06
CA GLN A 25 3.83 3.21 32.74
C GLN A 25 2.34 3.11 32.33
N PRO A 26 2.01 2.78 31.08
CA PRO A 26 0.64 2.56 30.67
C PRO A 26 0.05 1.32 31.36
N ASP A 27 -1.22 1.41 31.77
CA ASP A 27 -1.98 0.28 32.34
C ASP A 27 -2.44 -0.69 31.24
N ALA A 28 -2.64 -0.16 30.03
CA ALA A 28 -3.03 -0.94 28.84
C ALA A 28 -2.54 -0.28 27.55
N VAL A 29 -2.33 -1.11 26.52
CA VAL A 29 -2.17 -0.70 25.14
C VAL A 29 -3.50 -0.81 24.42
N VAL A 30 -3.91 0.22 23.70
CA VAL A 30 -5.15 0.26 22.93
C VAL A 30 -4.85 0.54 21.47
N GLY A 31 -5.16 -0.42 20.60
CA GLY A 31 -5.00 -0.27 19.16
C GLY A 31 -6.24 0.33 18.50
N ILE A 32 -6.04 1.33 17.65
CA ILE A 32 -7.12 1.89 16.83
C ILE A 32 -7.36 0.95 15.63
N ALA A 33 -8.55 0.40 15.55
CA ALA A 33 -8.89 -0.52 14.47
C ALA A 33 -9.14 0.25 13.16
N ARG A 34 -8.61 -0.27 12.04
CA ARG A 34 -7.89 -1.54 11.87
C ARG A 34 -6.38 -1.39 11.83
N GLY A 35 -5.88 -0.27 11.31
CA GLY A 35 -4.45 -0.06 11.02
C GLY A 35 -3.57 -0.22 12.26
N GLY A 36 -3.99 0.38 13.36
CA GLY A 36 -3.26 0.35 14.63
C GLY A 36 -3.21 -0.99 15.35
N LEU A 37 -3.96 -2.03 14.93
CA LEU A 37 -3.99 -3.31 15.65
C LEU A 37 -2.67 -4.06 15.60
N VAL A 38 -1.98 -4.07 14.47
CA VAL A 38 -0.68 -4.74 14.34
C VAL A 38 0.38 -4.05 15.19
N PRO A 39 0.62 -2.73 15.05
CA PRO A 39 1.60 -2.05 15.89
C PRO A 39 1.23 -2.08 17.38
N ALA A 40 -0.06 -2.02 17.74
CA ALA A 40 -0.50 -2.15 19.12
C ALA A 40 -0.19 -3.55 19.70
N SER A 41 -0.38 -4.61 18.93
CA SER A 41 -0.03 -5.96 19.34
C SER A 41 1.48 -6.12 19.57
N MET A 42 2.32 -5.54 18.69
CA MET A 42 3.77 -5.50 18.88
C MET A 42 4.15 -4.73 20.16
N ALA A 43 3.60 -3.54 20.36
CA ALA A 43 3.87 -2.72 21.54
C ALA A 43 3.42 -3.43 22.84
N ALA A 44 2.24 -4.03 22.84
CA ALA A 44 1.72 -4.76 23.99
C ALA A 44 2.59 -5.98 24.33
N GLY A 45 3.05 -6.73 23.32
CA GLY A 45 3.96 -7.86 23.52
C GLY A 45 5.30 -7.42 24.12
N LEU A 46 5.90 -6.36 23.57
CA LEU A 46 7.19 -5.83 24.04
C LEU A 46 7.11 -5.20 25.44
N LEU A 47 5.96 -4.59 25.79
CA LEU A 47 5.72 -4.01 27.13
C LEU A 47 5.17 -5.02 28.14
N ALA A 48 4.88 -6.26 27.74
CA ALA A 48 4.15 -7.24 28.53
C ALA A 48 2.84 -6.67 29.11
N SER A 49 2.13 -5.85 28.32
CA SER A 49 0.94 -5.10 28.71
C SER A 49 -0.34 -5.73 28.16
N ARG A 50 -1.50 -5.38 28.76
CA ARG A 50 -2.81 -5.78 28.24
C ARG A 50 -3.07 -5.07 26.93
N LEU A 51 -3.69 -5.79 25.96
CA LEU A 51 -4.12 -5.23 24.67
C LEU A 51 -5.65 -5.12 24.66
N ALA A 52 -6.15 -3.95 24.27
CA ALA A 52 -7.55 -3.71 23.96
C ALA A 52 -7.68 -3.01 22.59
N MET A 53 -8.90 -2.93 22.08
CA MET A 53 -9.16 -2.42 20.73
C MET A 53 -10.28 -1.40 20.74
N ILE A 54 -10.11 -0.33 19.94
CA ILE A 54 -11.12 0.70 19.75
C ILE A 54 -11.34 0.96 18.26
N GLY A 55 -12.58 1.15 17.86
CA GLY A 55 -12.97 1.49 16.49
C GLY A 55 -13.16 2.98 16.31
N PHE A 56 -12.88 3.46 15.11
CA PHE A 56 -13.23 4.81 14.66
C PHE A 56 -13.90 4.71 13.29
N GLU A 57 -15.15 5.18 13.20
CA GLU A 57 -15.88 5.24 11.94
C GLU A 57 -15.71 6.62 11.31
N ARG A 58 -15.01 6.69 10.17
CA ARG A 58 -14.62 7.98 9.56
C ARG A 58 -15.81 8.80 9.06
N ASP A 59 -16.86 8.12 8.59
CA ASP A 59 -18.01 8.77 7.98
C ASP A 59 -18.93 9.44 9.02
N THR A 60 -19.01 8.87 10.23
CA THR A 60 -19.86 9.36 11.31
C THR A 60 -19.07 10.06 12.42
N GLY A 61 -17.76 9.87 12.48
CA GLY A 61 -16.91 10.30 13.59
C GLY A 61 -17.10 9.50 14.86
N GLU A 62 -17.84 8.39 14.80
CA GLU A 62 -18.17 7.56 15.96
C GLU A 62 -16.93 6.80 16.45
N VAL A 63 -16.71 6.85 17.77
CA VAL A 63 -15.66 6.11 18.47
C VAL A 63 -16.32 5.08 19.37
N GLY A 64 -15.91 3.82 19.28
CA GLY A 64 -16.51 2.75 20.09
C GLY A 64 -15.53 1.62 20.40
N TRP A 65 -15.65 1.03 21.59
CA TRP A 65 -14.85 -0.12 21.98
C TRP A 65 -15.18 -1.36 21.16
N ILE A 66 -14.15 -2.10 20.76
CA ILE A 66 -14.29 -3.43 20.16
C ILE A 66 -14.02 -4.46 21.24
N GLY A 67 -15.10 -4.97 21.83
CA GLY A 67 -15.06 -5.79 23.03
C GLY A 67 -15.15 -4.95 24.33
N PRO A 68 -14.91 -5.56 25.50
CA PRO A 68 -14.99 -4.87 26.76
C PRO A 68 -13.87 -3.82 26.90
N PRO A 69 -14.16 -2.61 27.38
CA PRO A 69 -13.13 -1.63 27.68
C PRO A 69 -12.19 -2.14 28.77
N PRO A 70 -10.88 -1.82 28.71
CA PRO A 70 -9.96 -2.21 29.76
C PRO A 70 -10.25 -1.41 31.04
N ASP A 71 -10.05 -2.05 32.17
CA ASP A 71 -9.98 -1.33 33.47
C ASP A 71 -8.57 -0.73 33.60
N ALA A 72 -8.41 0.49 33.05
CA ALA A 72 -7.13 1.16 32.87
C ALA A 72 -7.32 2.68 32.88
N GLY A 73 -6.54 3.37 33.72
CA GLY A 73 -6.53 4.83 33.77
C GLY A 73 -5.59 5.48 32.78
N ARG A 74 -4.42 4.83 32.52
CA ARG A 74 -3.40 5.30 31.59
C ARG A 74 -3.32 4.39 30.37
N ILE A 75 -3.58 4.92 29.22
CA ILE A 75 -3.67 4.16 27.95
C ILE A 75 -2.56 4.61 27.00
N LEU A 76 -1.75 3.65 26.52
CA LEU A 76 -0.95 3.84 25.34
C LEU A 76 -1.85 3.61 24.11
N LEU A 77 -2.28 4.70 23.48
CA LEU A 77 -3.13 4.66 22.30
C LEU A 77 -2.25 4.55 21.04
N VAL A 78 -2.46 3.51 20.24
CA VAL A 78 -1.57 3.14 19.12
C VAL A 78 -2.32 3.12 17.80
N ASP A 79 -1.75 3.77 16.79
CA ASP A 79 -2.16 3.62 15.37
C ASP A 79 -0.91 3.34 14.51
N ASP A 80 -1.09 2.99 13.23
CA ASP A 80 0.04 2.71 12.34
C ASP A 80 0.70 4.00 11.81
N GLY A 81 -0.07 4.92 11.29
CA GLY A 81 0.44 6.17 10.75
C GLY A 81 -0.45 7.37 11.05
N CYS A 82 0.18 8.52 11.22
CA CYS A 82 -0.51 9.77 11.44
C CYS A 82 -0.22 10.74 10.30
N SER A 83 -1.19 10.91 9.40
CA SER A 83 -1.14 11.92 8.34
C SER A 83 -1.75 13.22 8.83
N THR A 84 -3.09 13.35 8.85
CA THR A 84 -3.77 14.57 9.31
C THR A 84 -4.01 14.59 10.83
N GLY A 85 -3.93 13.44 11.48
CA GLY A 85 -4.18 13.28 12.91
C GLY A 85 -5.65 13.24 13.32
N GLY A 86 -6.59 13.35 12.38
CA GLY A 86 -8.03 13.41 12.71
C GLY A 86 -8.52 12.21 13.51
N THR A 87 -8.16 10.99 13.11
CA THR A 87 -8.51 9.75 13.82
C THR A 87 -7.95 9.76 15.24
N MET A 88 -6.65 10.06 15.38
CA MET A 88 -5.99 10.08 16.69
C MET A 88 -6.60 11.12 17.63
N CYS A 89 -6.89 12.33 17.11
CA CYS A 89 -7.57 13.38 17.87
C CYS A 89 -8.93 12.94 18.37
N ALA A 90 -9.75 12.35 17.50
CA ALA A 90 -11.11 11.93 17.87
C ALA A 90 -11.09 10.83 18.94
N VAL A 91 -10.27 9.80 18.74
CA VAL A 91 -10.18 8.68 19.70
C VAL A 91 -9.58 9.14 21.03
N ARG A 92 -8.53 9.97 21.01
CA ARG A 92 -7.95 10.55 22.22
C ARG A 92 -8.97 11.39 22.99
N ALA A 93 -9.75 12.21 22.31
CA ALA A 93 -10.80 13.01 22.93
C ALA A 93 -11.86 12.13 23.62
N ALA A 94 -12.28 11.03 22.99
CA ALA A 94 -13.20 10.06 23.58
C ALA A 94 -12.61 9.42 24.85
N MET A 95 -11.34 9.04 24.84
CA MET A 95 -10.66 8.48 26.03
C MET A 95 -10.60 9.47 27.18
N LEU A 96 -10.26 10.73 26.89
CA LEU A 96 -10.24 11.79 27.91
C LEU A 96 -11.64 12.05 28.50
N ALA A 97 -12.68 11.97 27.66
CA ALA A 97 -14.06 12.10 28.13
C ALA A 97 -14.50 10.95 29.07
N GLU A 98 -13.89 9.77 28.91
CA GLU A 98 -14.05 8.64 29.83
C GLU A 98 -13.17 8.75 31.11
N GLY A 99 -12.43 9.86 31.26
CA GLY A 99 -11.54 10.07 32.41
C GLY A 99 -10.21 9.30 32.33
N ARG A 100 -9.77 8.90 31.13
CA ARG A 100 -8.55 8.14 30.90
C ARG A 100 -7.44 9.05 30.35
N ASP A 101 -6.24 8.93 30.89
CA ASP A 101 -5.06 9.60 30.34
C ASP A 101 -4.52 8.82 29.15
N CYS A 102 -4.08 9.54 28.10
CA CYS A 102 -3.56 8.93 26.88
C CYS A 102 -2.17 9.45 26.52
N LEU A 103 -1.25 8.53 26.36
CA LEU A 103 -0.01 8.71 25.59
C LEU A 103 -0.24 8.13 24.19
N THR A 104 0.09 8.87 23.14
CA THR A 104 -0.19 8.45 21.77
C THR A 104 1.06 7.99 21.07
N LEU A 105 0.97 6.87 20.34
CA LEU A 105 2.05 6.30 19.55
C LEU A 105 1.58 5.99 18.13
N THR A 106 2.37 6.39 17.13
CA THR A 106 2.28 5.87 15.76
C THR A 106 3.65 5.43 15.27
N VAL A 107 3.70 4.51 14.33
CA VAL A 107 4.98 4.11 13.72
C VAL A 107 5.60 5.30 13.03
N VAL A 108 4.81 6.03 12.23
CA VAL A 108 5.25 7.21 11.49
C VAL A 108 4.22 8.34 11.55
N HIS A 109 4.68 9.58 11.36
CA HIS A 109 3.82 10.72 11.09
C HIS A 109 4.40 11.59 9.98
N ASP A 110 3.53 12.32 9.26
CA ASP A 110 3.94 13.33 8.28
C ASP A 110 4.26 14.65 9.01
N PRO A 111 5.54 15.08 9.06
CA PRO A 111 5.93 16.29 9.78
C PRO A 111 5.49 17.59 9.09
N ASP A 112 5.05 17.53 7.83
CA ASP A 112 4.63 18.71 7.06
C ASP A 112 3.12 18.98 7.21
N VAL A 113 2.38 18.06 7.81
CA VAL A 113 0.96 18.22 8.11
C VAL A 113 0.78 18.98 9.43
N THR A 114 -0.01 20.03 9.40
CA THR A 114 -0.26 20.93 10.55
C THR A 114 -1.33 20.42 11.52
N GLY A 115 -1.65 19.15 11.47
CA GLY A 115 -2.63 18.52 12.36
C GLY A 115 -2.04 18.07 13.69
N TYR A 116 -2.60 17.02 14.26
CA TYR A 116 -2.12 16.43 15.49
C TYR A 116 -0.84 15.63 15.27
N VAL A 117 0.19 15.88 16.09
CA VAL A 117 1.42 15.10 16.12
C VAL A 117 1.38 14.15 17.31
N PRO A 118 1.53 12.83 17.13
CA PRO A 118 1.58 11.86 18.23
C PRO A 118 2.76 12.12 19.18
N ASP A 119 2.59 11.78 20.45
CA ASP A 119 3.62 11.97 21.48
C ASP A 119 4.88 11.13 21.19
N LEU A 120 4.68 9.95 20.60
CA LEU A 120 5.71 9.01 20.21
C LEU A 120 5.52 8.64 18.73
N SER A 121 6.46 9.01 17.87
CA SER A 121 6.40 8.71 16.45
C SER A 121 7.70 9.02 15.73
N HIS A 122 7.93 8.42 14.56
CA HIS A 122 9.04 8.78 13.68
C HIS A 122 8.54 9.73 12.58
N PRO A 123 9.17 10.90 12.37
CA PRO A 123 8.83 11.77 11.26
C PRO A 123 9.23 11.13 9.93
N MET A 124 8.33 11.12 8.96
CA MET A 124 8.59 10.55 7.64
C MET A 124 7.88 11.35 6.54
N ARG A 125 8.67 12.09 5.74
CA ARG A 125 8.22 12.82 4.55
C ARG A 125 8.14 11.90 3.35
N ALA A 126 7.23 10.95 3.38
CA ALA A 126 7.03 10.01 2.29
C ALA A 126 5.61 9.47 2.32
N LEU A 127 5.13 9.01 1.19
CA LEU A 127 3.99 8.09 1.19
C LEU A 127 4.49 6.76 1.76
N TRP A 128 3.86 6.28 2.81
CA TRP A 128 4.18 4.99 3.41
C TRP A 128 3.05 4.00 3.23
N ARG A 129 3.40 2.72 3.23
CA ARG A 129 2.47 1.60 3.25
C ARG A 129 2.98 0.52 4.18
N PHE A 130 2.06 -0.09 4.89
CA PHE A 130 2.32 -1.22 5.77
C PHE A 130 1.76 -2.51 5.17
N PRO A 131 2.31 -3.70 5.53
CA PRO A 131 1.83 -4.99 4.99
C PRO A 131 0.37 -5.30 5.31
N TRP A 132 -0.19 -4.74 6.37
CA TRP A 132 -1.60 -4.90 6.79
C TRP A 132 -2.56 -3.90 6.16
N GLU A 133 -2.08 -2.81 5.61
CA GLU A 133 -2.87 -1.85 4.81
C GLU A 133 -3.19 -2.41 3.42
N ARG A 134 -3.62 -3.64 3.39
CA ARG A 134 -4.04 -4.29 2.14
C ARG A 134 -5.42 -3.79 1.80
N GLY A 135 -5.58 -2.53 1.40
CA GLY A 135 -6.84 -1.95 1.03
C GLY A 135 -8.07 -2.70 1.56
N GLU A 136 -9.20 -2.16 1.66
CA GLU A 136 -10.39 -2.75 2.29
C GLU A 136 -10.82 -4.16 1.83
N ALA A 137 -10.04 -4.83 1.08
CA ALA A 137 -10.41 -6.11 0.54
C ALA A 137 -9.70 -7.27 1.21
N THR A 138 -10.16 -7.65 2.32
CA THR A 138 -10.68 -9.01 2.33
C THR A 138 -12.05 -8.95 1.65
N PRO A 139 -12.27 -9.66 0.53
CA PRO A 139 -13.57 -9.73 -0.13
C PRO A 139 -14.70 -10.06 0.84
N THR A 140 -14.39 -10.82 1.91
CA THR A 140 -15.29 -11.26 2.95
C THR A 140 -15.88 -10.13 3.81
N GLY A 141 -15.11 -9.13 4.20
CA GLY A 141 -15.62 -8.05 5.05
C GLY A 141 -16.56 -7.12 4.30
N ARG A 142 -16.34 -6.93 3.01
CA ARG A 142 -17.17 -6.07 2.16
C ARG A 142 -18.37 -6.82 1.56
N ALA A 143 -18.22 -8.10 1.24
CA ALA A 143 -19.32 -8.95 0.81
C ALA A 143 -20.41 -9.05 1.90
N LEU A 144 -20.01 -9.05 3.18
CA LEU A 144 -20.96 -9.05 4.30
C LEU A 144 -21.66 -7.68 4.48
N ARG A 145 -21.09 -6.58 4.01
CA ARG A 145 -21.73 -5.24 4.04
C ARG A 145 -22.45 -4.88 2.75
N ALA A 146 -22.10 -5.51 1.64
CA ALA A 146 -22.68 -5.26 0.31
C ALA A 146 -24.00 -6.03 0.04
N THR A 147 -24.75 -6.40 1.06
CA THR A 147 -26.12 -6.86 0.93
C THR A 147 -27.10 -5.73 0.58
N GLY A 148 -26.61 -4.55 0.24
CA GLY A 148 -27.31 -3.42 -0.32
C GLY A 148 -26.87 -3.16 -1.77
N ALA A 149 -27.50 -3.81 -2.73
CA ALA A 149 -27.72 -3.42 -4.13
C ALA A 149 -26.66 -2.50 -4.79
N GLY A 150 -25.49 -3.02 -5.08
CA GLY A 150 -24.60 -2.53 -6.14
C GLY A 150 -24.46 -3.61 -7.20
N PRO A 151 -24.26 -3.27 -8.50
CA PRO A 151 -24.14 -4.28 -9.53
C PRO A 151 -23.02 -5.23 -9.21
N ASP A 152 -23.35 -6.50 -9.30
CA ASP A 152 -22.54 -7.67 -9.04
C ASP A 152 -21.26 -7.66 -9.91
N ARG A 153 -20.17 -7.03 -9.44
CA ARG A 153 -18.84 -7.11 -10.09
C ARG A 153 -18.10 -8.38 -9.75
N ALA A 154 -18.70 -9.27 -8.96
CA ALA A 154 -18.09 -10.51 -8.51
C ALA A 154 -18.08 -11.65 -9.53
N THR A 155 -18.64 -11.45 -10.74
CA THR A 155 -18.83 -12.52 -11.75
C THR A 155 -17.93 -12.40 -12.97
N GLU A 156 -17.22 -11.30 -13.18
CA GLU A 156 -16.24 -11.22 -14.28
C GLU A 156 -14.86 -11.65 -13.83
N ALA A 157 -14.27 -12.60 -14.58
CA ALA A 157 -12.89 -13.02 -14.36
C ALA A 157 -11.94 -11.79 -14.44
N PRO A 158 -10.92 -11.70 -13.58
CA PRO A 158 -10.00 -10.57 -13.56
C PRO A 158 -9.42 -10.23 -14.92
N PHE A 159 -9.33 -8.93 -15.25
CA PHE A 159 -8.56 -8.43 -16.38
C PHE A 159 -7.36 -7.66 -15.86
N HIS A 160 -6.15 -8.19 -16.11
CA HIS A 160 -4.91 -7.70 -15.53
C HIS A 160 -4.20 -6.71 -16.44
N GLY A 161 -3.87 -5.53 -15.91
CA GLY A 161 -2.76 -4.72 -16.36
C GLY A 161 -1.48 -5.22 -15.67
N LEU A 162 -0.44 -5.48 -16.41
CA LEU A 162 0.83 -5.99 -15.89
C LEU A 162 1.94 -5.02 -16.29
N ASP A 163 2.75 -4.59 -15.35
CA ASP A 163 4.02 -3.98 -15.71
C ASP A 163 4.96 -5.04 -16.33
N LEU A 164 6.01 -4.59 -16.99
CA LEU A 164 6.95 -5.48 -17.66
C LEU A 164 8.25 -5.61 -16.85
N ASP A 165 8.97 -4.50 -16.71
CA ASP A 165 10.25 -4.47 -15.98
C ASP A 165 10.02 -4.72 -14.50
N GLY A 166 10.79 -5.62 -13.89
CA GLY A 166 10.62 -6.07 -12.51
C GLY A 166 9.47 -7.06 -12.27
N VAL A 167 8.50 -7.17 -13.19
CA VAL A 167 7.41 -8.17 -13.11
C VAL A 167 7.72 -9.40 -13.97
N PHE A 168 8.07 -9.22 -15.23
CA PHE A 168 8.43 -10.33 -16.13
C PHE A 168 9.93 -10.60 -16.16
N LEU A 169 10.75 -9.57 -16.05
CA LEU A 169 12.21 -9.66 -16.08
C LEU A 169 12.82 -8.74 -15.03
N PRO A 170 14.05 -9.02 -14.56
CA PRO A 170 14.77 -8.14 -13.64
C PRO A 170 14.91 -6.71 -14.21
N ASP A 171 14.76 -5.73 -13.32
CA ASP A 171 15.01 -4.33 -13.66
C ASP A 171 16.49 -4.11 -14.00
N VAL A 172 16.73 -3.29 -15.01
CA VAL A 172 18.05 -2.75 -15.29
C VAL A 172 18.33 -1.60 -14.32
N PRO A 173 19.54 -1.53 -13.73
CA PRO A 173 19.86 -0.47 -12.79
C PRO A 173 19.61 0.93 -13.38
N GLY A 174 18.85 1.78 -12.67
CA GLY A 174 18.47 3.11 -13.14
C GLY A 174 19.68 3.98 -13.54
N ALA A 175 20.81 3.86 -12.83
CA ALA A 175 22.04 4.56 -13.18
C ALA A 175 22.57 4.25 -14.59
N LEU A 176 22.25 3.07 -15.14
CA LEU A 176 22.68 2.73 -16.49
C LEU A 176 21.90 3.52 -17.55
N TYR A 177 20.64 3.83 -17.29
CA TYR A 177 19.84 4.70 -18.17
C TYR A 177 20.39 6.13 -18.24
N ASP A 178 20.98 6.59 -17.14
CA ASP A 178 21.56 7.94 -17.09
C ASP A 178 22.96 8.02 -17.71
N THR A 179 23.72 6.91 -17.70
CA THR A 179 25.12 6.89 -18.14
C THR A 179 25.29 6.31 -19.54
N ASP A 180 24.53 5.28 -19.92
CA ASP A 180 24.58 4.63 -21.24
C ASP A 180 23.21 4.01 -21.59
N LEU A 181 22.37 4.81 -22.21
CA LEU A 181 21.03 4.39 -22.63
C LEU A 181 21.06 3.19 -23.58
N ALA A 182 22.03 3.15 -24.51
CA ALA A 182 22.14 2.06 -25.47
C ALA A 182 22.47 0.73 -24.79
N ALA A 183 23.40 0.74 -23.83
CA ALA A 183 23.73 -0.42 -23.04
C ALA A 183 22.54 -0.86 -22.15
N ALA A 184 21.80 0.08 -21.57
CA ALA A 184 20.59 -0.22 -20.77
C ALA A 184 19.52 -0.92 -21.61
N VAL A 185 19.25 -0.42 -22.82
CA VAL A 185 18.28 -1.00 -23.74
C VAL A 185 18.72 -2.39 -24.21
N ALA A 186 20.00 -2.57 -24.56
CA ALA A 186 20.56 -3.87 -24.95
C ALA A 186 20.47 -4.88 -23.80
N GLN A 187 20.92 -4.51 -22.61
CA GLN A 187 20.84 -5.37 -21.42
C GLN A 187 19.42 -5.82 -21.15
N ARG A 188 18.45 -4.90 -21.16
CA ARG A 188 17.03 -5.19 -20.95
C ARG A 188 16.49 -6.18 -21.99
N HIS A 189 16.90 -6.04 -23.25
CA HIS A 189 16.47 -6.94 -24.34
C HIS A 189 17.07 -8.35 -24.19
N ASP A 190 18.28 -8.46 -23.65
CA ASP A 190 18.97 -9.74 -23.45
C ASP A 190 18.67 -10.41 -22.10
N THR A 191 18.04 -9.69 -21.18
CA THR A 191 17.71 -10.22 -19.85
C THR A 191 16.67 -11.32 -19.94
N ALA A 192 16.94 -12.46 -19.27
CA ALA A 192 16.00 -13.56 -19.16
C ALA A 192 14.80 -13.19 -18.25
N PRO A 193 13.62 -13.81 -18.45
CA PRO A 193 12.48 -13.61 -17.56
C PRO A 193 12.77 -14.15 -16.16
N HIS A 194 11.98 -13.71 -15.19
CA HIS A 194 11.94 -14.33 -13.86
C HIS A 194 11.42 -15.77 -13.95
N ASP A 195 11.94 -16.66 -13.12
CA ASP A 195 11.49 -18.06 -13.05
C ASP A 195 10.03 -18.18 -12.59
N ILE A 196 9.57 -17.25 -11.78
CA ILE A 196 8.22 -17.21 -11.25
C ILE A 196 7.59 -15.87 -11.56
N LEU A 197 6.45 -15.91 -12.22
CA LEU A 197 5.64 -14.75 -12.57
C LEU A 197 4.36 -14.69 -11.71
N PRO A 198 3.74 -13.51 -11.56
CA PRO A 198 2.40 -13.43 -10.99
C PRO A 198 1.42 -14.28 -11.80
N ARG A 199 0.39 -14.81 -11.14
CA ARG A 199 -0.63 -15.61 -11.83
C ARG A 199 -1.60 -14.70 -12.56
N PHE A 200 -1.76 -14.90 -13.85
CA PHE A 200 -2.74 -14.22 -14.70
C PHE A 200 -3.21 -15.14 -15.83
N ASP A 201 -4.35 -14.83 -16.42
CA ASP A 201 -4.83 -15.44 -17.65
C ASP A 201 -4.32 -14.61 -18.84
N PRO A 202 -3.49 -15.15 -19.75
CA PRO A 202 -2.98 -14.41 -20.89
C PRO A 202 -4.07 -13.87 -21.83
N ALA A 203 -5.23 -14.53 -21.91
CA ALA A 203 -6.37 -14.05 -22.68
C ALA A 203 -7.06 -12.83 -22.03
N ARG A 204 -6.81 -12.60 -20.75
CA ARG A 204 -7.36 -11.52 -19.93
C ARG A 204 -6.27 -10.69 -19.26
N ALA A 205 -5.21 -10.42 -20.02
CA ALA A 205 -4.10 -9.61 -19.55
C ALA A 205 -3.57 -8.69 -20.67
N VAL A 206 -2.96 -7.60 -20.25
CA VAL A 206 -2.32 -6.62 -21.12
C VAL A 206 -1.07 -6.08 -20.41
N VAL A 207 0.01 -5.92 -21.12
CA VAL A 207 1.22 -5.27 -20.61
C VAL A 207 1.07 -3.75 -20.76
N ILE A 208 1.26 -3.03 -19.63
CA ILE A 208 1.25 -1.55 -19.60
C ILE A 208 2.57 -1.11 -18.96
N THR A 209 3.51 -0.70 -19.77
CA THR A 209 4.90 -0.46 -19.35
C THR A 209 5.30 1.02 -19.41
N GLY A 210 6.25 1.39 -18.54
CA GLY A 210 6.94 2.67 -18.60
C GLY A 210 7.94 2.82 -19.75
N ARG A 211 8.14 1.79 -20.57
CA ARG A 211 8.97 1.87 -21.78
C ARG A 211 8.34 2.83 -22.79
N PRO A 212 9.14 3.63 -23.50
CA PRO A 212 8.62 4.54 -24.53
C PRO A 212 8.09 3.78 -25.76
N GLU A 213 7.24 4.44 -26.53
CA GLU A 213 6.62 3.86 -27.72
C GLU A 213 7.66 3.41 -28.77
N MET A 214 8.78 4.11 -28.88
CA MET A 214 9.89 3.74 -29.76
C MET A 214 10.51 2.37 -29.44
N ASP A 215 10.37 1.88 -28.22
CA ASP A 215 10.86 0.56 -27.76
C ASP A 215 9.82 -0.57 -27.96
N ARG A 216 8.64 -0.27 -28.51
CA ARG A 216 7.56 -1.26 -28.69
C ARG A 216 8.03 -2.51 -29.41
N GLY A 217 8.71 -2.36 -30.53
CA GLY A 217 9.17 -3.51 -31.36
C GLY A 217 10.08 -4.44 -30.56
N LEU A 218 11.07 -3.89 -29.85
CA LEU A 218 11.97 -4.68 -28.99
C LEU A 218 11.22 -5.35 -27.83
N THR A 219 10.20 -4.69 -27.29
CA THR A 219 9.39 -5.20 -26.21
C THR A 219 8.52 -6.39 -26.66
N GLU A 220 7.85 -6.25 -27.79
CA GLU A 220 7.03 -7.32 -28.40
C GLU A 220 7.90 -8.52 -28.83
N GLU A 221 9.09 -8.27 -29.40
CA GLU A 221 10.06 -9.31 -29.72
C GLU A 221 10.52 -10.08 -28.48
N TRP A 222 10.83 -9.36 -27.40
CA TRP A 222 11.20 -9.98 -26.12
C TRP A 222 10.08 -10.86 -25.57
N LEU A 223 8.85 -10.37 -25.54
CA LEU A 223 7.67 -11.13 -25.07
C LEU A 223 7.44 -12.37 -25.94
N ALA A 224 7.55 -12.25 -27.26
CA ALA A 224 7.39 -13.39 -28.17
C ALA A 224 8.46 -14.45 -27.95
N ARG A 225 9.72 -14.04 -27.79
CA ARG A 225 10.88 -14.92 -27.52
C ARG A 225 10.69 -15.73 -26.24
N HIS A 226 10.02 -15.17 -25.23
CA HIS A 226 9.81 -15.80 -23.93
C HIS A 226 8.41 -16.38 -23.72
N GLY A 227 7.66 -16.61 -24.80
CA GLY A 227 6.37 -17.30 -24.76
C GLY A 227 5.18 -16.44 -24.37
N HIS A 228 5.34 -15.12 -24.33
CA HIS A 228 4.30 -14.15 -23.97
C HIS A 228 3.79 -13.31 -25.15
N GLY A 229 4.08 -13.70 -26.38
CA GLY A 229 3.75 -12.94 -27.60
C GLY A 229 2.25 -12.73 -27.87
N ALA A 230 1.37 -13.40 -27.13
CA ALA A 230 -0.07 -13.17 -27.19
C ALA A 230 -0.53 -11.91 -26.40
N LEU A 231 0.31 -11.39 -25.51
CA LEU A 231 0.00 -10.20 -24.72
C LEU A 231 0.11 -8.93 -25.56
N ARG A 232 -0.93 -8.11 -25.52
CA ARG A 232 -0.87 -6.76 -26.10
C ARG A 232 0.00 -5.87 -25.22
N VAL A 233 0.74 -4.95 -25.85
CA VAL A 233 1.64 -4.01 -25.16
C VAL A 233 1.12 -2.58 -25.30
N HIS A 234 1.14 -1.84 -24.21
CA HIS A 234 0.91 -0.41 -24.16
C HIS A 234 2.14 0.27 -23.56
N CYS A 235 2.87 0.97 -24.43
CA CYS A 235 4.04 1.77 -24.07
C CYS A 235 3.62 3.22 -23.78
N ARG A 236 4.41 3.92 -22.94
CA ARG A 236 4.18 5.36 -22.73
C ARG A 236 4.54 6.15 -23.98
N PRO A 237 3.94 7.33 -24.21
CA PRO A 237 4.33 8.22 -25.29
C PRO A 237 5.81 8.60 -25.20
N ASP A 238 6.51 8.69 -26.35
CA ASP A 238 7.93 9.07 -26.40
C ASP A 238 8.20 10.47 -25.81
N SER A 239 7.23 11.38 -25.94
CA SER A 239 7.31 12.74 -25.39
C SER A 239 7.16 12.82 -23.87
N MET A 240 6.74 11.73 -23.21
CA MET A 240 6.58 11.71 -21.77
C MET A 240 7.93 11.50 -21.08
N PRO A 241 8.32 12.38 -20.14
CA PRO A 241 9.56 12.20 -19.36
C PRO A 241 9.56 10.89 -18.59
N HIS A 242 10.75 10.33 -18.37
CA HIS A 242 10.95 9.17 -17.50
C HIS A 242 10.94 9.60 -16.03
N GLU A 243 9.74 9.87 -15.51
CA GLU A 243 9.51 10.30 -14.14
C GLU A 243 8.48 9.38 -13.48
N THR A 244 8.80 8.86 -12.29
CA THR A 244 7.98 7.87 -11.57
C THR A 244 6.52 8.28 -11.43
N SER A 245 6.26 9.54 -11.10
CA SER A 245 4.90 10.07 -10.89
C SER A 245 4.10 10.10 -12.19
N LEU A 246 4.73 10.52 -13.29
CA LEU A 246 4.09 10.60 -14.62
C LEU A 246 3.85 9.21 -15.19
N ILE A 247 4.80 8.29 -15.01
CA ILE A 247 4.67 6.90 -15.47
C ILE A 247 3.55 6.18 -14.71
N ALA A 248 3.50 6.32 -13.39
CA ALA A 248 2.45 5.72 -12.57
C ALA A 248 1.07 6.24 -12.96
N ARG A 249 0.93 7.55 -13.17
CA ARG A 249 -0.31 8.16 -13.66
C ARG A 249 -0.70 7.62 -15.03
N TYR A 250 0.25 7.56 -15.96
CA TYR A 250 0.01 6.97 -17.29
C TYR A 250 -0.50 5.54 -17.20
N LYS A 251 0.18 4.68 -16.39
CA LYS A 251 -0.23 3.29 -16.18
C LYS A 251 -1.65 3.21 -15.61
N ALA A 252 -1.98 4.02 -14.62
CA ALA A 252 -3.32 4.08 -14.03
C ALA A 252 -4.40 4.48 -15.05
N GLU A 253 -4.15 5.54 -15.83
CA GLU A 253 -5.07 6.02 -16.87
C GLU A 253 -5.22 5.00 -18.01
N ALA A 254 -4.13 4.35 -18.43
CA ALA A 254 -4.15 3.31 -19.45
C ALA A 254 -4.92 2.08 -18.98
N ALA A 255 -4.67 1.60 -17.77
CA ALA A 255 -5.39 0.47 -17.18
C ALA A 255 -6.90 0.75 -17.07
N THR A 256 -7.27 1.96 -16.63
CA THR A 256 -8.66 2.40 -16.57
C THR A 256 -9.33 2.39 -17.94
N ARG A 257 -8.69 3.00 -18.94
CA ARG A 257 -9.20 3.09 -20.31
C ARG A 257 -9.37 1.72 -20.96
N LEU A 258 -8.47 0.77 -20.65
CA LEU A 258 -8.50 -0.59 -21.17
C LEU A 258 -9.48 -1.51 -20.43
N GLY A 259 -10.10 -1.02 -19.35
CA GLY A 259 -11.06 -1.78 -18.56
C GLY A 259 -10.40 -2.83 -17.65
N CYS A 260 -9.12 -2.64 -17.30
CA CYS A 260 -8.48 -3.49 -16.32
C CYS A 260 -9.21 -3.42 -14.98
N THR A 261 -9.28 -4.55 -14.28
CA THR A 261 -9.81 -4.66 -12.92
C THR A 261 -8.68 -4.81 -11.89
N HIS A 262 -7.52 -5.31 -12.34
CA HIS A 262 -6.35 -5.54 -11.52
C HIS A 262 -5.13 -4.91 -12.18
N PHE A 263 -4.15 -4.50 -11.37
CA PHE A 263 -2.83 -4.07 -11.84
C PHE A 263 -1.72 -4.68 -10.99
N VAL A 264 -0.67 -5.15 -11.64
CA VAL A 264 0.52 -5.71 -10.97
C VAL A 264 1.74 -4.87 -11.35
N GLU A 265 2.43 -4.37 -10.35
CA GLU A 265 3.56 -3.46 -10.45
C GLU A 265 4.70 -3.93 -9.53
N SER A 266 5.94 -3.81 -9.96
CA SER A 266 7.13 -4.18 -9.16
C SER A 266 7.76 -2.99 -8.44
N ASP A 267 7.63 -1.78 -8.98
CA ASP A 267 8.11 -0.57 -8.31
C ASP A 267 7.14 -0.15 -7.20
N PRO A 268 7.57 -0.16 -5.92
CA PRO A 268 6.70 0.20 -4.81
C PRO A 268 6.17 1.63 -4.88
N ALA A 269 6.94 2.56 -5.45
CA ALA A 269 6.52 3.94 -5.62
C ALA A 269 5.40 4.06 -6.65
N GLN A 270 5.58 3.43 -7.81
CA GLN A 270 4.54 3.40 -8.84
C GLN A 270 3.30 2.66 -8.38
N THR A 271 3.45 1.54 -7.64
CA THR A 271 2.32 0.77 -7.12
C THR A 271 1.40 1.63 -6.26
N ILE A 272 1.96 2.41 -5.33
CA ILE A 272 1.18 3.30 -4.46
C ILE A 272 0.48 4.39 -5.28
N LEU A 273 1.22 5.02 -6.20
CA LEU A 273 0.67 6.09 -7.02
C LEU A 273 -0.43 5.59 -7.98
N ILE A 274 -0.28 4.38 -8.55
CA ILE A 274 -1.33 3.75 -9.37
C ILE A 274 -2.59 3.52 -8.51
N ALA A 275 -2.45 3.02 -7.30
CA ALA A 275 -3.58 2.81 -6.39
C ALA A 275 -4.30 4.13 -6.03
N VAL A 276 -3.56 5.24 -5.93
CA VAL A 276 -4.11 6.58 -5.70
C VAL A 276 -4.84 7.11 -6.93
N HIS A 277 -4.23 6.97 -8.12
CA HIS A 277 -4.81 7.52 -9.37
C HIS A 277 -5.95 6.68 -9.94
N ALA A 278 -6.00 5.39 -9.61
CA ALA A 278 -7.04 4.46 -10.06
C ALA A 278 -7.62 3.64 -8.90
N PRO A 279 -8.34 4.27 -7.96
CA PRO A 279 -8.83 3.61 -6.73
C PRO A 279 -9.85 2.49 -6.98
N HIS A 280 -10.37 2.37 -8.20
CA HIS A 280 -11.24 1.28 -8.62
C HIS A 280 -10.49 0.01 -9.02
N LEU A 281 -9.16 0.06 -9.17
CA LEU A 281 -8.33 -1.10 -9.47
C LEU A 281 -7.91 -1.84 -8.19
N VAL A 282 -7.80 -3.15 -8.30
CA VAL A 282 -7.07 -3.96 -7.34
C VAL A 282 -5.59 -3.90 -7.72
N VAL A 283 -4.79 -3.15 -6.97
CA VAL A 283 -3.38 -2.92 -7.27
C VAL A 283 -2.49 -3.75 -6.35
N SER A 284 -1.60 -4.53 -6.94
CA SER A 284 -0.66 -5.38 -6.20
C SER A 284 0.78 -5.01 -6.51
N TRP A 285 1.60 -4.93 -5.46
CA TRP A 285 3.04 -4.89 -5.58
C TRP A 285 3.58 -6.31 -5.72
N TRP A 286 4.36 -6.56 -6.77
CA TRP A 286 5.02 -7.84 -7.01
C TRP A 286 6.46 -7.80 -6.53
N SER A 287 6.81 -8.71 -5.63
CA SER A 287 8.20 -8.97 -5.24
C SER A 287 8.69 -10.23 -5.94
N ALA A 288 9.53 -10.09 -6.95
CA ALA A 288 10.12 -11.23 -7.65
C ALA A 288 11.03 -12.05 -6.71
N ALA A 289 11.73 -11.39 -5.79
CA ALA A 289 12.58 -12.06 -4.79
C ALA A 289 11.80 -12.97 -3.85
N GLU A 290 10.55 -12.60 -3.51
CA GLU A 290 9.67 -13.40 -2.65
C GLU A 290 8.70 -14.27 -3.46
N ALA A 291 8.68 -14.12 -4.78
CA ALA A 291 7.71 -14.73 -5.70
C ALA A 291 6.26 -14.52 -5.20
N ARG A 292 5.94 -13.30 -4.74
CA ARG A 292 4.69 -12.98 -4.06
C ARG A 292 4.15 -11.62 -4.43
N ALA A 293 2.83 -11.54 -4.56
CA ALA A 293 2.09 -10.29 -4.71
C ALA A 293 1.55 -9.80 -3.34
N PHE A 294 1.71 -8.52 -3.08
CA PHE A 294 1.16 -7.83 -1.91
C PHE A 294 0.09 -6.85 -2.38
N LEU A 295 -1.10 -6.95 -1.83
CA LEU A 295 -2.19 -6.03 -2.16
C LEU A 295 -1.91 -4.65 -1.57
N VAL A 296 -1.87 -3.61 -2.41
CA VAL A 296 -1.58 -2.23 -2.03
C VAL A 296 -2.81 -1.34 -2.13
N GLY A 297 -3.64 -1.55 -3.13
CA GLY A 297 -4.91 -0.87 -3.31
C GLY A 297 -6.00 -1.85 -3.69
N ALA A 298 -7.15 -1.74 -3.06
CA ALA A 298 -8.34 -2.48 -3.47
C ALA A 298 -9.39 -1.48 -3.90
N ALA A 299 -10.24 -1.89 -4.83
CA ALA A 299 -11.34 -1.08 -5.31
C ALA A 299 -12.15 -0.52 -4.13
N SER A 300 -11.89 0.73 -3.77
CA SER A 300 -12.73 1.49 -2.85
C SER A 300 -13.81 2.23 -3.64
N SER A 301 -14.97 2.40 -3.06
CA SER A 301 -15.94 3.37 -3.59
C SER A 301 -15.25 4.75 -3.63
N PRO A 302 -15.52 5.59 -4.65
CA PRO A 302 -14.96 6.94 -4.66
C PRO A 302 -15.34 7.63 -3.34
N PRO A 303 -14.45 8.46 -2.78
CA PRO A 303 -14.84 9.31 -1.66
C PRO A 303 -16.07 10.11 -2.10
N CYS A 304 -17.12 10.10 -1.31
CA CYS A 304 -18.19 11.07 -1.46
C CYS A 304 -17.54 12.45 -1.29
N ILE A 305 -17.60 13.25 -2.37
CA ILE A 305 -17.22 14.67 -2.36
C ILE A 305 -18.22 15.43 -1.51
#